data_cf6f99d5fa6c8ecda9dda5ba4f121976
#
_entry.id   cf6f99d5fa6c8ecda9dda5ba4f121976
#
_cell.length_a   1.000
_cell.length_b   1.000
_cell.length_c   1.000
_cell.angle_alpha   90.00
_cell.angle_beta   90.00
_cell.angle_gamma   90.00
#
_symmetry.space_group_name_H-M   'P 1'
#
loop_
_entity.id
_entity.type
_entity.pdbx_description
1 polymer ?
#
loop_
_entity_poly.entity_id
_entity_poly.type
_entity_poly.pdbx_seq_one_letter_code
_entity_poly.pdbx_strand_id
1 'polypeptide(L)'
;MKLLCPICGEILDRIEKQYRCGNGHSFDLARQGYVNLLPVQQKRSLNPGDTREQVLGRRAFLETGCYEPISNTLNETAKELGATVPILDVGCGEGYYSARLAEALGAELTGLDISKEAVRCAAAKYKGPQWLCGTAAHLPVESHSAGVVTSLFALTMAEEFKRVLRPDGYFFQVLAAEDHLLGLKSIIYPELKFKEKNTVPEVPGFELVKSVPIRFTFTVEGEQVQNLLGMTPHVFRITKEGAARLAATEKLTDTASAVLNVYRVK
;
A
#
# COMPACT_ATOMS: atom_id res chain seq x y z
N MET A 1 -15.21 -2.75 -9.14
CA MET A 1 -15.68 -1.35 -8.97
C MET A 1 -15.66 -0.64 -10.31
N LYS A 2 -16.58 0.34 -10.55
CA LYS A 2 -16.51 1.20 -11.73
C LYS A 2 -15.46 2.30 -11.54
N LEU A 3 -14.73 2.57 -12.62
CA LEU A 3 -13.71 3.62 -12.63
C LEU A 3 -14.31 4.95 -13.08
N LEU A 4 -13.78 6.05 -12.55
CA LEU A 4 -14.12 7.41 -12.93
C LEU A 4 -12.99 8.06 -13.72
N CYS A 5 -13.37 8.87 -14.69
CA CYS A 5 -12.44 9.67 -15.47
C CYS A 5 -11.78 10.74 -14.57
N PRO A 6 -10.44 10.75 -14.42
CA PRO A 6 -9.77 11.71 -13.55
C PRO A 6 -9.78 13.15 -14.09
N ILE A 7 -10.33 13.35 -15.30
CA ILE A 7 -10.43 14.67 -15.95
C ILE A 7 -11.83 15.28 -15.75
N CYS A 8 -12.89 14.48 -15.92
CA CYS A 8 -14.26 15.00 -15.89
C CYS A 8 -15.22 14.28 -14.92
N GLY A 9 -14.76 13.25 -14.20
CA GLY A 9 -15.58 12.52 -13.22
C GLY A 9 -16.58 11.52 -13.80
N GLU A 10 -16.78 11.47 -15.13
CA GLU A 10 -17.68 10.51 -15.77
C GLU A 10 -17.19 9.08 -15.67
N ILE A 11 -18.10 8.12 -15.75
CA ILE A 11 -17.77 6.70 -15.73
C ILE A 11 -16.84 6.35 -16.91
N LEU A 12 -15.86 5.52 -16.63
CA LEU A 12 -14.96 4.95 -17.62
C LEU A 12 -15.42 3.55 -18.00
N ASP A 13 -15.87 3.39 -19.23
CA ASP A 13 -16.19 2.08 -19.79
C ASP A 13 -14.94 1.43 -20.41
N ARG A 14 -14.77 0.14 -20.17
CA ARG A 14 -13.69 -0.63 -20.78
C ARG A 14 -14.08 -1.04 -22.20
N ILE A 15 -13.33 -0.53 -23.19
CA ILE A 15 -13.50 -0.83 -24.60
C ILE A 15 -12.20 -1.47 -25.09
N GLU A 16 -12.20 -2.79 -25.30
CA GLU A 16 -11.02 -3.57 -25.71
C GLU A 16 -9.78 -3.33 -24.81
N LYS A 17 -8.83 -2.55 -25.31
CA LYS A 17 -7.55 -2.26 -24.64
C LYS A 17 -7.46 -0.83 -24.08
N GLN A 18 -8.58 -0.16 -23.87
CA GLN A 18 -8.63 1.17 -23.28
C GLN A 18 -9.83 1.35 -22.38
N TYR A 19 -9.78 2.35 -21.53
CA TYR A 19 -10.91 2.90 -20.79
C TYR A 19 -11.30 4.24 -21.40
N ARG A 20 -12.61 4.49 -21.62
CA ARG A 20 -13.11 5.71 -22.25
C ARG A 20 -14.36 6.22 -21.54
N CYS A 21 -14.47 7.53 -21.32
CA CYS A 21 -15.68 8.17 -20.82
C CYS A 21 -16.55 8.74 -21.94
N GLY A 22 -17.81 9.07 -21.60
CA GLY A 22 -18.76 9.69 -22.53
C GLY A 22 -18.25 11.00 -23.16
N ASN A 23 -17.40 11.76 -22.46
CA ASN A 23 -16.80 13.01 -22.94
C ASN A 23 -15.56 12.79 -23.84
N GLY A 24 -15.24 11.55 -24.21
CA GLY A 24 -14.20 11.22 -25.16
C GLY A 24 -12.79 11.10 -24.59
N HIS A 25 -12.57 11.31 -23.28
CA HIS A 25 -11.26 11.04 -22.68
C HIS A 25 -10.98 9.54 -22.68
N SER A 26 -9.76 9.15 -23.08
CA SER A 26 -9.36 7.76 -23.18
C SER A 26 -8.03 7.49 -22.48
N PHE A 27 -7.89 6.28 -21.92
CA PHE A 27 -6.73 5.82 -21.15
C PHE A 27 -6.40 4.39 -21.56
N ASP A 28 -5.21 4.20 -22.10
CA ASP A 28 -4.78 2.89 -22.59
C ASP A 28 -4.55 1.90 -21.45
N LEU A 29 -4.99 0.65 -21.64
CA LEU A 29 -4.61 -0.46 -20.81
C LEU A 29 -3.21 -0.92 -21.24
N ALA A 30 -2.26 -0.81 -20.33
CA ALA A 30 -0.89 -1.25 -20.57
C ALA A 30 -0.83 -2.78 -20.82
N ARG A 31 0.21 -3.23 -21.54
CA ARG A 31 0.42 -4.67 -21.83
C ARG A 31 0.41 -5.54 -20.58
N GLN A 32 0.85 -5.02 -19.43
CA GLN A 32 0.83 -5.73 -18.14
C GLN A 32 -0.56 -5.86 -17.52
N GLY A 33 -1.52 -5.02 -17.93
CA GLY A 33 -2.91 -5.04 -17.44
C GLY A 33 -3.24 -3.95 -16.44
N TYR A 34 -2.46 -2.86 -16.36
CA TYR A 34 -2.80 -1.68 -15.55
C TYR A 34 -3.23 -0.50 -16.42
N VAL A 35 -3.96 0.43 -15.85
CA VAL A 35 -4.29 1.72 -16.48
C VAL A 35 -3.68 2.88 -15.71
N ASN A 36 -3.16 3.89 -16.43
CA ASN A 36 -2.63 5.09 -15.82
C ASN A 36 -3.70 6.20 -15.84
N LEU A 37 -4.25 6.45 -14.66
CA LEU A 37 -5.28 7.47 -14.40
C LEU A 37 -4.71 8.66 -13.61
N LEU A 38 -3.38 8.83 -13.56
CA LEU A 38 -2.73 9.96 -12.91
C LEU A 38 -2.54 11.11 -13.94
N PRO A 39 -3.34 12.19 -13.87
CA PRO A 39 -3.18 13.33 -14.76
C PRO A 39 -1.82 14.01 -14.57
N VAL A 40 -1.26 14.53 -15.65
CA VAL A 40 0.06 15.19 -15.60
C VAL A 40 0.06 16.36 -14.62
N GLN A 41 -1.04 17.10 -14.54
CA GLN A 41 -1.20 18.26 -13.64
C GLN A 41 -1.19 17.89 -12.15
N GLN A 42 -1.47 16.62 -11.80
CA GLN A 42 -1.44 16.13 -10.43
C GLN A 42 -0.09 15.51 -10.03
N LYS A 43 0.85 15.43 -10.94
CA LYS A 43 2.20 14.96 -10.66
C LYS A 43 3.01 16.05 -9.97
N ARG A 44 3.55 15.74 -8.79
CA ARG A 44 4.48 16.61 -8.06
C ARG A 44 5.95 16.42 -8.48
N SER A 45 6.25 15.38 -9.24
CA SER A 45 7.56 15.06 -9.81
C SER A 45 7.37 14.29 -11.12
N LEU A 46 8.44 14.15 -11.92
CA LEU A 46 8.39 13.39 -13.17
C LEU A 46 8.00 11.93 -12.94
N ASN A 47 8.55 11.30 -11.91
CA ASN A 47 8.29 9.92 -11.52
C ASN A 47 7.91 9.88 -10.04
N PRO A 48 6.62 10.10 -9.69
CA PRO A 48 6.19 10.06 -8.31
C PRO A 48 6.14 8.63 -7.76
N GLY A 49 6.37 8.51 -6.46
CA GLY A 49 6.38 7.22 -5.75
C GLY A 49 7.72 6.48 -5.84
N ASP A 50 7.71 5.20 -5.49
CA ASP A 50 8.89 4.36 -5.44
C ASP A 50 9.51 4.14 -6.82
N THR A 51 10.85 4.13 -6.87
CA THR A 51 11.62 3.81 -8.08
C THR A 51 11.52 2.32 -8.41
N ARG A 52 11.97 1.94 -9.60
CA ARG A 52 12.01 0.54 -10.01
C ARG A 52 12.85 -0.32 -9.06
N GLU A 53 14.01 0.17 -8.64
CA GLU A 53 14.90 -0.55 -7.74
C GLU A 53 14.23 -0.77 -6.38
N GLN A 54 13.58 0.26 -5.83
CA GLN A 54 12.84 0.16 -4.57
C GLN A 54 11.69 -0.85 -4.65
N VAL A 55 10.93 -0.83 -5.76
CA VAL A 55 9.83 -1.78 -5.99
C VAL A 55 10.34 -3.21 -6.09
N LEU A 56 11.44 -3.45 -6.81
CA LEU A 56 12.02 -4.79 -6.95
C LEU A 56 12.63 -5.29 -5.64
N GLY A 57 13.33 -4.43 -4.89
CA GLY A 57 13.86 -4.76 -3.58
C GLY A 57 12.75 -5.09 -2.57
N ARG A 58 11.68 -4.28 -2.54
CA ARG A 58 10.48 -4.55 -1.73
C ARG A 58 9.87 -5.90 -2.07
N ARG A 59 9.69 -6.18 -3.35
CA ARG A 59 9.17 -7.46 -3.82
C ARG A 59 10.05 -8.62 -3.38
N ALA A 60 11.36 -8.54 -3.62
CA ALA A 60 12.31 -9.58 -3.23
C ALA A 60 12.29 -9.84 -1.72
N PHE A 61 12.17 -8.78 -0.90
CA PHE A 61 12.03 -8.90 0.55
C PHE A 61 10.69 -9.54 0.96
N LEU A 62 9.57 -9.07 0.42
CA LEU A 62 8.25 -9.60 0.79
C LEU A 62 8.08 -11.06 0.36
N GLU A 63 8.70 -11.48 -0.74
CA GLU A 63 8.72 -12.88 -1.21
C GLU A 63 9.52 -13.82 -0.29
N THR A 64 10.36 -13.32 0.62
CA THR A 64 10.98 -14.14 1.66
C THR A 64 9.99 -14.66 2.70
N GLY A 65 8.78 -14.08 2.77
CA GLY A 65 7.78 -14.38 3.79
C GLY A 65 8.03 -13.71 5.16
N CYS A 66 9.12 -12.95 5.34
CA CYS A 66 9.44 -12.31 6.62
C CYS A 66 8.29 -11.41 7.14
N TYR A 67 7.50 -10.79 6.24
CA TYR A 67 6.37 -9.93 6.62
C TYR A 67 5.00 -10.63 6.47
N GLU A 68 4.98 -11.92 6.25
CA GLU A 68 3.74 -12.71 6.17
C GLU A 68 2.84 -12.58 7.41
N PRO A 69 3.37 -12.49 8.67
CA PRO A 69 2.52 -12.29 9.84
C PRO A 69 1.65 -11.02 9.78
N ILE A 70 2.13 -9.94 9.14
CA ILE A 70 1.32 -8.72 8.93
C ILE A 70 0.14 -9.02 8.00
N SER A 71 0.41 -9.71 6.89
CA SER A 71 -0.63 -10.09 5.93
C SER A 71 -1.66 -11.05 6.56
N ASN A 72 -1.19 -12.02 7.34
CA ASN A 72 -2.07 -12.98 8.01
C ASN A 72 -2.99 -12.29 9.02
N THR A 73 -2.45 -11.38 9.85
CA THR A 73 -3.26 -10.61 10.81
C THR A 73 -4.33 -9.76 10.08
N LEU A 74 -3.98 -9.13 8.97
CA LEU A 74 -4.95 -8.39 8.15
C LEU A 74 -6.07 -9.30 7.63
N ASN A 75 -5.70 -10.44 7.04
CA ASN A 75 -6.62 -11.38 6.43
C ASN A 75 -7.58 -12.01 7.47
N GLU A 76 -7.03 -12.43 8.61
CA GLU A 76 -7.79 -13.01 9.72
C GLU A 76 -8.75 -12.00 10.32
N THR A 77 -8.29 -10.76 10.57
CA THR A 77 -9.14 -9.69 11.11
C THR A 77 -10.26 -9.34 10.12
N ALA A 78 -9.99 -9.28 8.83
CA ALA A 78 -11.01 -9.01 7.81
C ALA A 78 -12.07 -10.12 7.75
N LYS A 79 -11.67 -11.39 7.84
CA LYS A 79 -12.58 -12.54 7.91
C LYS A 79 -13.43 -12.52 9.18
N GLU A 80 -12.81 -12.28 10.33
CA GLU A 80 -13.49 -12.22 11.65
C GLU A 80 -14.59 -11.16 11.67
N LEU A 81 -14.34 -10.01 11.06
CA LEU A 81 -15.30 -8.91 10.98
C LEU A 81 -16.36 -9.09 9.88
N GLY A 82 -16.28 -10.18 9.10
CA GLY A 82 -17.16 -10.40 7.96
C GLY A 82 -17.06 -9.26 6.94
N ALA A 83 -15.84 -8.78 6.69
CA ALA A 83 -15.62 -7.63 5.83
C ALA A 83 -16.20 -7.87 4.43
N THR A 84 -17.02 -6.92 3.98
CA THR A 84 -17.72 -7.00 2.70
C THR A 84 -16.77 -6.66 1.54
N VAL A 85 -17.14 -7.07 0.33
CA VAL A 85 -16.36 -6.85 -0.89
C VAL A 85 -17.07 -5.86 -1.82
N PRO A 86 -16.41 -5.20 -2.75
CA PRO A 86 -15.02 -5.36 -3.21
C PRO A 86 -13.96 -4.59 -2.37
N ILE A 87 -12.69 -4.93 -2.59
CA ILE A 87 -11.54 -4.33 -1.93
C ILE A 87 -10.96 -3.20 -2.80
N LEU A 88 -10.64 -2.07 -2.18
CA LEU A 88 -9.82 -1.00 -2.71
C LEU A 88 -8.56 -0.85 -1.86
N ASP A 89 -7.39 -1.17 -2.40
CA ASP A 89 -6.12 -0.96 -1.72
C ASP A 89 -5.43 0.32 -2.22
N VAL A 90 -5.21 1.26 -1.31
CA VAL A 90 -4.66 2.59 -1.60
C VAL A 90 -3.22 2.69 -1.10
N GLY A 91 -2.28 2.81 -2.04
CA GLY A 91 -0.86 2.61 -1.80
C GLY A 91 -0.49 1.13 -1.89
N CYS A 92 -1.03 0.44 -2.89
CA CYS A 92 -0.93 -1.01 -3.02
C CYS A 92 0.50 -1.52 -3.28
N GLY A 93 1.42 -0.64 -3.64
CA GLY A 93 2.77 -1.02 -3.99
C GLY A 93 2.80 -2.05 -5.13
N GLU A 94 3.57 -3.12 -4.94
CA GLU A 94 3.67 -4.23 -5.89
C GLU A 94 2.57 -5.32 -5.72
N GLY A 95 1.57 -5.05 -4.85
CA GLY A 95 0.35 -5.86 -4.72
C GLY A 95 0.41 -7.03 -3.74
N TYR A 96 1.47 -7.18 -2.95
CA TYR A 96 1.65 -8.35 -2.05
C TYR A 96 0.50 -8.50 -1.04
N TYR A 97 0.23 -7.48 -0.27
CA TYR A 97 -0.83 -7.53 0.75
C TYR A 97 -2.22 -7.58 0.11
N SER A 98 -2.45 -6.77 -0.91
CA SER A 98 -3.71 -6.68 -1.62
C SER A 98 -4.15 -8.02 -2.21
N ALA A 99 -3.24 -8.70 -2.93
CA ALA A 99 -3.54 -9.97 -3.58
C ALA A 99 -3.84 -11.08 -2.56
N ARG A 100 -3.08 -11.14 -1.46
CA ARG A 100 -3.30 -12.11 -0.37
C ARG A 100 -4.64 -11.87 0.35
N LEU A 101 -5.01 -10.60 0.58
CA LEU A 101 -6.30 -10.26 1.16
C LEU A 101 -7.45 -10.63 0.23
N ALA A 102 -7.33 -10.32 -1.06
CA ALA A 102 -8.35 -10.66 -2.05
C ALA A 102 -8.56 -12.17 -2.18
N GLU A 103 -7.47 -12.95 -2.18
CA GLU A 103 -7.52 -14.40 -2.16
C GLU A 103 -8.20 -14.93 -0.89
N ALA A 104 -7.81 -14.39 0.28
CA ALA A 104 -8.35 -14.80 1.57
C ALA A 104 -9.85 -14.55 1.72
N LEU A 105 -10.39 -13.51 1.08
CA LEU A 105 -11.82 -13.15 1.10
C LEU A 105 -12.60 -13.63 -0.14
N GLY A 106 -11.94 -14.22 -1.15
CA GLY A 106 -12.57 -14.53 -2.43
C GLY A 106 -13.11 -13.29 -3.13
N ALA A 107 -12.39 -12.16 -3.07
CA ALA A 107 -12.91 -10.84 -3.36
C ALA A 107 -12.36 -10.23 -4.65
N GLU A 108 -13.19 -9.40 -5.32
CA GLU A 108 -12.69 -8.48 -6.34
C GLU A 108 -11.77 -7.42 -5.70
N LEU A 109 -10.66 -7.13 -6.38
CA LEU A 109 -9.63 -6.19 -5.94
C LEU A 109 -9.41 -5.10 -6.98
N THR A 110 -9.35 -3.87 -6.49
CA THR A 110 -8.75 -2.73 -7.18
C THR A 110 -7.59 -2.20 -6.36
N GLY A 111 -6.39 -2.22 -6.92
CA GLY A 111 -5.18 -1.66 -6.29
C GLY A 111 -4.77 -0.36 -6.96
N LEU A 112 -4.49 0.66 -6.16
CA LEU A 112 -4.04 1.97 -6.62
C LEU A 112 -2.72 2.35 -5.98
N ASP A 113 -1.78 2.80 -6.79
CA ASP A 113 -0.52 3.40 -6.31
C ASP A 113 -0.12 4.58 -7.22
N ILE A 114 0.60 5.53 -6.66
CA ILE A 114 1.13 6.67 -7.42
C ILE A 114 2.36 6.26 -8.25
N SER A 115 3.10 5.22 -7.81
CA SER A 115 4.25 4.68 -8.53
C SER A 115 3.79 3.80 -9.70
N LYS A 116 4.04 4.29 -10.93
CA LYS A 116 3.82 3.51 -12.14
C LYS A 116 4.59 2.19 -12.15
N GLU A 117 5.80 2.17 -11.59
CA GLU A 117 6.63 0.98 -11.51
C GLU A 117 6.04 -0.06 -10.55
N ALA A 118 5.51 0.37 -9.40
CA ALA A 118 4.83 -0.50 -8.45
C ALA A 118 3.61 -1.17 -9.09
N VAL A 119 2.72 -0.36 -9.67
CA VAL A 119 1.51 -0.84 -10.35
C VAL A 119 1.83 -1.77 -11.53
N ARG A 120 2.89 -1.46 -12.29
CA ARG A 120 3.37 -2.31 -13.38
C ARG A 120 3.82 -3.69 -12.87
N CYS A 121 4.53 -3.73 -11.74
CA CYS A 121 4.95 -4.97 -11.08
C CYS A 121 3.76 -5.77 -10.56
N ALA A 122 2.79 -5.12 -9.90
CA ALA A 122 1.57 -5.74 -9.41
C ALA A 122 0.78 -6.39 -10.56
N ALA A 123 0.50 -5.63 -11.62
CA ALA A 123 -0.23 -6.11 -12.80
C ALA A 123 0.50 -7.21 -13.58
N ALA A 124 1.83 -7.23 -13.55
CA ALA A 124 2.60 -8.30 -14.17
C ALA A 124 2.48 -9.62 -13.41
N LYS A 125 2.47 -9.58 -12.07
CA LYS A 125 2.44 -10.75 -11.18
C LYS A 125 1.02 -11.26 -10.93
N TYR A 126 0.10 -10.37 -10.57
CA TYR A 126 -1.25 -10.73 -10.15
C TYR A 126 -2.26 -10.40 -11.25
N LYS A 127 -2.77 -11.46 -11.92
CA LYS A 127 -3.78 -11.33 -12.97
C LYS A 127 -5.19 -11.38 -12.37
N GLY A 128 -6.10 -10.62 -12.97
CA GLY A 128 -7.50 -10.54 -12.50
C GLY A 128 -7.85 -9.20 -11.82
N PRO A 129 -7.10 -8.72 -10.82
CA PRO A 129 -7.37 -7.42 -10.21
C PRO A 129 -7.27 -6.25 -11.19
N GLN A 130 -7.99 -5.17 -10.88
CA GLN A 130 -7.79 -3.87 -11.52
C GLN A 130 -6.59 -3.16 -10.86
N TRP A 131 -5.58 -2.79 -11.65
CA TRP A 131 -4.42 -2.07 -11.17
C TRP A 131 -4.37 -0.67 -11.77
N LEU A 132 -4.32 0.35 -10.89
CA LEU A 132 -4.44 1.76 -11.26
C LEU A 132 -3.20 2.53 -10.84
N CYS A 133 -2.57 3.24 -11.78
CA CYS A 133 -1.64 4.30 -11.41
C CYS A 133 -2.47 5.58 -11.21
N GLY A 134 -2.47 6.11 -9.98
CA GLY A 134 -3.33 7.23 -9.60
C GLY A 134 -2.92 7.87 -8.28
N THR A 135 -3.64 8.88 -7.84
CA THR A 135 -3.41 9.56 -6.56
C THR A 135 -4.50 9.24 -5.55
N ALA A 136 -4.11 9.01 -4.30
CA ALA A 136 -5.04 8.84 -3.20
C ALA A 136 -5.87 10.09 -2.89
N ALA A 137 -5.41 11.28 -3.31
CA ALA A 137 -6.12 12.54 -3.09
C ALA A 137 -7.40 12.68 -3.91
N HIS A 138 -7.52 11.92 -5.00
CA HIS A 138 -8.70 11.86 -5.87
C HIS A 138 -8.81 10.45 -6.43
N LEU A 139 -9.47 9.57 -5.68
CA LEU A 139 -9.62 8.16 -6.05
C LEU A 139 -10.55 8.04 -7.28
N PRO A 140 -10.07 7.44 -8.37
CA PRO A 140 -10.85 7.34 -9.61
C PRO A 140 -11.84 6.17 -9.56
N VAL A 141 -12.63 6.08 -8.50
CA VAL A 141 -13.68 5.07 -8.28
C VAL A 141 -14.97 5.72 -7.77
N GLU A 142 -16.10 5.10 -8.06
CA GLU A 142 -17.41 5.58 -7.63
C GLU A 142 -17.51 5.68 -6.10
N SER A 143 -18.32 6.64 -5.62
CA SER A 143 -18.68 6.74 -4.21
C SER A 143 -19.44 5.49 -3.76
N HIS A 144 -19.27 5.10 -2.50
CA HIS A 144 -19.95 3.97 -1.87
C HIS A 144 -19.83 2.65 -2.65
N SER A 145 -18.68 2.43 -3.31
CA SER A 145 -18.45 1.25 -4.13
C SER A 145 -17.55 0.19 -3.46
N ALA A 146 -16.72 0.59 -2.48
CA ALA A 146 -15.82 -0.31 -1.77
C ALA A 146 -16.46 -0.85 -0.47
N GLY A 147 -16.38 -2.15 -0.24
CA GLY A 147 -16.68 -2.74 1.07
C GLY A 147 -15.50 -2.70 2.02
N VAL A 148 -14.29 -2.76 1.46
CA VAL A 148 -13.02 -2.64 2.19
C VAL A 148 -12.14 -1.61 1.51
N VAL A 149 -11.59 -0.67 2.29
CA VAL A 149 -10.46 0.17 1.91
C VAL A 149 -9.26 -0.23 2.76
N THR A 150 -8.10 -0.42 2.16
CA THR A 150 -6.84 -0.68 2.87
C THR A 150 -5.83 0.42 2.61
N SER A 151 -5.00 0.73 3.62
CA SER A 151 -3.84 1.61 3.53
C SER A 151 -2.76 1.08 4.47
N LEU A 152 -1.82 0.32 3.93
CA LEU A 152 -0.76 -0.33 4.69
C LEU A 152 0.55 0.43 4.52
N PHE A 153 1.06 1.00 5.63
CA PHE A 153 2.28 1.82 5.61
C PHE A 153 2.23 2.99 4.61
N ALA A 154 1.01 3.45 4.28
CA ALA A 154 0.72 4.46 3.29
C ALA A 154 -0.08 5.64 3.88
N LEU A 155 -0.39 6.63 3.06
CA LEU A 155 -1.11 7.83 3.49
C LEU A 155 -2.61 7.54 3.67
N THR A 156 -3.20 8.11 4.71
CA THR A 156 -4.64 8.11 4.93
C THR A 156 -5.27 9.38 4.39
N MET A 157 -6.24 9.22 3.49
CA MET A 157 -7.02 10.31 2.90
C MET A 157 -8.47 10.17 3.35
N ALA A 158 -8.75 10.62 4.59
CA ALA A 158 -10.01 10.36 5.29
C ALA A 158 -11.27 10.68 4.46
N GLU A 159 -11.32 11.85 3.82
CA GLU A 159 -12.48 12.27 3.03
C GLU A 159 -12.71 11.37 1.81
N GLU A 160 -11.63 11.03 1.08
CA GLU A 160 -11.73 10.13 -0.07
C GLU A 160 -12.09 8.69 0.36
N PHE A 161 -11.51 8.20 1.48
CA PHE A 161 -11.84 6.88 2.00
C PHE A 161 -13.30 6.81 2.45
N LYS A 162 -13.80 7.87 3.13
CA LYS A 162 -15.21 7.99 3.48
C LYS A 162 -16.12 8.04 2.25
N ARG A 163 -15.72 8.78 1.20
CA ARG A 163 -16.49 8.87 -0.05
C ARG A 163 -16.67 7.53 -0.73
N VAL A 164 -15.61 6.73 -0.82
CA VAL A 164 -15.64 5.47 -1.59
C VAL A 164 -16.18 4.28 -0.81
N LEU A 165 -16.10 4.30 0.53
CA LEU A 165 -16.60 3.23 1.36
C LEU A 165 -18.14 3.18 1.36
N ARG A 166 -18.67 1.95 1.37
CA ARG A 166 -20.07 1.69 1.68
C ARG A 166 -20.38 2.02 3.14
N PRO A 167 -21.63 2.28 3.52
CA PRO A 167 -22.00 2.55 4.90
C PRO A 167 -21.61 1.44 5.89
N ASP A 168 -21.61 0.19 5.43
CA ASP A 168 -21.22 -1.02 6.19
C ASP A 168 -19.76 -1.41 6.00
N GLY A 169 -18.99 -0.64 5.22
CA GLY A 169 -17.62 -0.94 4.87
C GLY A 169 -16.60 -0.65 5.99
N TYR A 170 -15.42 -1.23 5.84
CA TYR A 170 -14.32 -1.08 6.77
C TYR A 170 -13.10 -0.44 6.11
N PHE A 171 -12.43 0.42 6.86
CA PHE A 171 -11.11 0.92 6.54
C PHE A 171 -10.06 0.24 7.43
N PHE A 172 -9.12 -0.47 6.80
CA PHE A 172 -7.99 -1.13 7.45
C PHE A 172 -6.71 -0.32 7.24
N GLN A 173 -6.07 0.06 8.34
CA GLN A 173 -4.84 0.83 8.34
C GLN A 173 -3.76 0.06 9.08
N VAL A 174 -2.56 -0.08 8.49
CA VAL A 174 -1.38 -0.59 9.20
C VAL A 174 -0.34 0.50 9.33
N LEU A 175 0.06 0.77 10.58
CA LEU A 175 1.09 1.74 10.92
C LEU A 175 2.26 1.06 11.64
N ALA A 176 3.48 1.48 11.31
CA ALA A 176 4.67 1.04 12.01
C ALA A 176 4.71 1.64 13.43
N ALA A 177 4.92 0.80 14.44
CA ALA A 177 5.09 1.23 15.81
C ALA A 177 6.47 1.91 16.05
N GLU A 178 6.67 2.43 17.25
CA GLU A 178 7.88 3.18 17.59
C GLU A 178 9.15 2.32 17.47
N ASP A 179 9.06 1.10 17.96
CA ASP A 179 10.14 0.12 18.02
C ASP A 179 10.29 -0.73 16.73
N HIS A 180 9.58 -0.37 15.66
CA HIS A 180 9.70 -1.02 14.36
C HIS A 180 11.11 -0.84 13.77
N LEU A 181 11.78 -1.96 13.47
CA LEU A 181 13.10 -2.01 12.82
C LEU A 181 14.19 -1.26 13.59
N LEU A 182 14.28 -1.44 14.91
CA LEU A 182 15.33 -0.80 15.71
C LEU A 182 16.72 -1.35 15.38
N GLY A 183 16.85 -2.62 15.03
CA GLY A 183 18.10 -3.22 14.59
C GLY A 183 18.65 -2.55 13.33
N LEU A 184 17.82 -2.39 12.28
CA LEU A 184 18.19 -1.65 11.07
C LEU A 184 18.56 -0.21 11.39
N LYS A 185 17.73 0.48 12.20
CA LYS A 185 17.98 1.88 12.57
C LYS A 185 19.30 2.07 13.34
N SER A 186 19.69 1.13 14.21
CA SER A 186 20.94 1.17 14.95
C SER A 186 22.19 1.04 14.06
N ILE A 187 22.05 0.34 12.93
CA ILE A 187 23.11 0.22 11.92
C ILE A 187 23.25 1.53 11.12
N ILE A 188 22.13 2.08 10.65
CA ILE A 188 22.16 3.19 9.69
C ILE A 188 22.31 4.57 10.33
N TYR A 189 21.94 4.72 11.60
CA TYR A 189 22.04 5.98 12.33
C TYR A 189 23.12 5.92 13.42
N PRO A 190 23.84 7.03 13.67
CA PRO A 190 24.80 7.10 14.75
C PRO A 190 24.14 7.09 16.14
N GLU A 191 22.90 7.58 16.22
CA GLU A 191 22.11 7.69 17.44
C GLU A 191 20.64 7.40 17.13
N LEU A 192 20.00 6.58 17.99
CA LEU A 192 18.57 6.32 17.90
C LEU A 192 17.79 7.45 18.55
N LYS A 193 16.95 8.10 17.77
CA LYS A 193 16.00 9.11 18.27
C LYS A 193 14.63 8.48 18.38
N PHE A 194 14.18 8.23 19.60
CA PHE A 194 12.83 7.79 19.89
C PHE A 194 11.87 8.98 19.77
N LYS A 195 10.82 8.81 18.96
CA LYS A 195 9.71 9.75 18.90
C LYS A 195 8.47 8.95 19.18
N GLU A 196 7.71 9.39 20.15
CA GLU A 196 6.38 8.85 20.40
C GLU A 196 5.56 8.91 19.11
N LYS A 197 5.01 7.77 18.71
CA LYS A 197 4.17 7.64 17.53
C LYS A 197 2.74 7.35 17.96
N ASN A 198 1.82 8.17 17.51
CA ASN A 198 0.42 7.80 17.59
C ASN A 198 0.13 6.68 16.58
N THR A 199 0.07 5.45 17.07
CA THR A 199 -0.21 4.25 16.27
C THR A 199 -1.68 3.93 16.16
N VAL A 200 -2.55 4.67 16.88
CA VAL A 200 -4.01 4.59 16.80
C VAL A 200 -4.58 6.00 16.62
N PRO A 201 -4.36 6.61 15.45
CA PRO A 201 -4.81 7.98 15.21
C PRO A 201 -6.32 8.07 15.12
N GLU A 202 -6.85 9.19 15.56
CA GLU A 202 -8.21 9.58 15.19
C GLU A 202 -8.27 9.88 13.68
N VAL A 203 -9.21 9.25 12.99
CA VAL A 203 -9.44 9.47 11.55
C VAL A 203 -10.75 10.27 11.42
N PRO A 204 -10.72 11.50 10.85
CA PRO A 204 -11.91 12.33 10.70
C PRO A 204 -13.04 11.59 9.97
N GLY A 205 -14.24 11.60 10.57
CA GLY A 205 -15.42 10.94 10.01
C GLY A 205 -15.47 9.42 10.18
N PHE A 206 -14.53 8.85 10.96
CA PHE A 206 -14.50 7.42 11.26
C PHE A 206 -14.53 7.16 12.77
N GLU A 207 -15.00 5.98 13.14
CA GLU A 207 -14.88 5.42 14.49
C GLU A 207 -13.94 4.22 14.46
N LEU A 208 -13.11 4.06 15.48
CA LEU A 208 -12.25 2.91 15.66
C LEU A 208 -13.09 1.72 16.12
N VAL A 209 -13.04 0.62 15.37
CA VAL A 209 -13.72 -0.65 15.70
C VAL A 209 -12.79 -1.60 16.43
N LYS A 210 -11.56 -1.71 15.95
CA LYS A 210 -10.57 -2.66 16.48
C LYS A 210 -9.16 -2.14 16.26
N SER A 211 -8.26 -2.46 17.20
CA SER A 211 -6.83 -2.23 17.05
C SER A 211 -6.09 -3.50 17.48
N VAL A 212 -5.23 -4.02 16.61
CA VAL A 212 -4.49 -5.27 16.79
C VAL A 212 -3.00 -4.99 16.72
N PRO A 213 -2.25 -5.16 17.81
CA PRO A 213 -0.80 -5.06 17.77
C PRO A 213 -0.20 -6.26 17.03
N ILE A 214 0.80 -5.99 16.19
CA ILE A 214 1.55 -6.99 15.42
C ILE A 214 3.01 -6.86 15.81
N ARG A 215 3.60 -7.91 16.38
CA ARG A 215 5.00 -7.91 16.78
C ARG A 215 5.61 -9.29 16.59
N PHE A 216 6.70 -9.34 15.83
CA PHE A 216 7.46 -10.57 15.61
C PHE A 216 8.91 -10.25 15.26
N THR A 217 9.78 -11.23 15.48
CA THR A 217 11.20 -11.15 15.10
C THR A 217 11.42 -11.94 13.81
N PHE A 218 12.28 -11.40 12.95
CA PHE A 218 12.68 -12.04 11.71
C PHE A 218 14.19 -11.87 11.48
N THR A 219 14.74 -12.70 10.62
CA THR A 219 16.16 -12.63 10.23
C THR A 219 16.28 -12.56 8.72
N VAL A 220 17.14 -11.67 8.25
CA VAL A 220 17.52 -11.53 6.84
C VAL A 220 19.03 -11.60 6.68
N GLU A 221 19.47 -12.07 5.51
CA GLU A 221 20.88 -12.27 5.19
C GLU A 221 21.21 -11.73 3.78
N GLY A 222 22.46 -11.37 3.55
CA GLY A 222 22.95 -10.93 2.26
C GLY A 222 22.19 -9.73 1.70
N GLU A 223 21.76 -9.83 0.45
CA GLU A 223 21.06 -8.76 -0.28
C GLU A 223 19.73 -8.36 0.40
N GLN A 224 19.10 -9.26 1.16
CA GLN A 224 17.83 -8.95 1.83
C GLN A 224 17.97 -7.89 2.92
N VAL A 225 19.19 -7.69 3.48
CA VAL A 225 19.49 -6.60 4.42
C VAL A 225 19.35 -5.24 3.70
N GLN A 226 19.83 -5.15 2.46
CA GLN A 226 19.71 -3.94 1.64
C GLN A 226 18.26 -3.72 1.16
N ASN A 227 17.59 -4.79 0.75
CA ASN A 227 16.18 -4.75 0.33
C ASN A 227 15.26 -4.26 1.46
N LEU A 228 15.55 -4.65 2.72
CA LEU A 228 14.82 -4.17 3.89
C LEU A 228 14.95 -2.65 4.04
N LEU A 229 16.16 -2.08 3.89
CA LEU A 229 16.33 -0.61 3.90
C LEU A 229 15.51 0.04 2.77
N GLY A 230 15.59 -0.50 1.56
CA GLY A 230 14.91 0.02 0.37
C GLY A 230 13.39 0.09 0.52
N MET A 231 12.80 -0.73 1.39
CA MET A 231 11.36 -0.69 1.72
C MET A 231 10.97 0.46 2.64
N THR A 232 11.93 1.12 3.28
CA THR A 232 11.69 2.11 4.32
C THR A 232 11.99 3.52 3.83
N PRO A 233 11.38 4.58 4.41
CA PRO A 233 11.74 5.96 4.12
C PRO A 233 13.15 6.32 4.60
N HIS A 234 13.82 5.44 5.33
CA HIS A 234 15.19 5.64 5.81
C HIS A 234 16.21 5.64 4.66
N VAL A 235 15.90 5.02 3.53
CA VAL A 235 16.74 5.02 2.31
C VAL A 235 17.08 6.44 1.84
N PHE A 236 16.19 7.41 2.07
CA PHE A 236 16.39 8.82 1.70
C PHE A 236 17.15 9.64 2.77
N ARG A 237 17.46 9.05 3.92
CA ARG A 237 18.02 9.73 5.08
C ARG A 237 19.29 9.09 5.62
N ILE A 238 19.70 7.97 5.02
CA ILE A 238 20.89 7.24 5.44
C ILE A 238 22.16 8.07 5.16
N THR A 239 23.11 8.10 6.12
CA THR A 239 24.42 8.72 5.93
C THR A 239 25.36 7.80 5.14
N LYS A 240 26.45 8.33 4.60
CA LYS A 240 27.48 7.52 3.91
C LYS A 240 28.07 6.46 4.84
N GLU A 241 28.32 6.82 6.10
CA GLU A 241 28.84 5.92 7.13
C GLU A 241 27.81 4.84 7.49
N GLY A 242 26.51 5.21 7.60
CA GLY A 242 25.42 4.27 7.80
C GLY A 242 25.28 3.28 6.65
N ALA A 243 25.39 3.76 5.43
CA ALA A 243 25.36 2.91 4.23
C ALA A 243 26.55 1.93 4.20
N ALA A 244 27.75 2.39 4.58
CA ALA A 244 28.92 1.51 4.67
C ALA A 244 28.76 0.44 5.75
N ARG A 245 28.23 0.80 6.95
CA ARG A 245 27.93 -0.19 7.99
C ARG A 245 26.89 -1.21 7.53
N LEU A 246 25.83 -0.76 6.88
CA LEU A 246 24.78 -1.66 6.37
C LEU A 246 25.34 -2.59 5.28
N ALA A 247 26.20 -2.08 4.37
CA ALA A 247 26.83 -2.88 3.34
C ALA A 247 27.76 -3.97 3.89
N ALA A 248 28.34 -3.75 5.07
CA ALA A 248 29.17 -4.72 5.76
C ALA A 248 28.36 -5.70 6.65
N THR A 249 27.03 -5.54 6.73
CA THR A 249 26.16 -6.39 7.54
C THR A 249 25.67 -7.56 6.71
N GLU A 250 26.21 -8.76 6.98
CA GLU A 250 25.83 -9.98 6.27
C GLU A 250 24.50 -10.56 6.78
N LYS A 251 24.19 -10.35 8.07
CA LYS A 251 23.01 -10.89 8.74
C LYS A 251 22.42 -9.89 9.70
N LEU A 252 21.11 -9.73 9.65
CA LEU A 252 20.35 -8.85 10.56
C LEU A 252 19.15 -9.60 11.13
N THR A 253 19.09 -9.70 12.45
CA THR A 253 17.86 -10.07 13.17
C THR A 253 17.22 -8.80 13.69
N ASP A 254 15.95 -8.57 13.36
CA ASP A 254 15.23 -7.37 13.74
C ASP A 254 13.79 -7.69 14.14
N THR A 255 13.10 -6.71 14.69
CA THR A 255 11.69 -6.80 15.09
C THR A 255 10.81 -5.97 14.15
N ALA A 256 9.85 -6.61 13.53
CA ALA A 256 8.72 -5.92 12.93
C ALA A 256 7.68 -5.64 14.02
N SER A 257 7.34 -4.37 14.21
CA SER A 257 6.35 -3.92 15.17
C SER A 257 5.41 -2.93 14.48
N ALA A 258 4.14 -3.26 14.42
CA ALA A 258 3.11 -2.50 13.74
C ALA A 258 1.78 -2.59 14.49
N VAL A 259 0.82 -1.76 14.10
CA VAL A 259 -0.55 -1.83 14.60
C VAL A 259 -1.49 -1.85 13.41
N LEU A 260 -2.39 -2.82 13.38
CA LEU A 260 -3.53 -2.85 12.47
C LEU A 260 -4.72 -2.19 13.16
N ASN A 261 -5.19 -1.09 12.61
CA ASN A 261 -6.41 -0.40 13.03
C ASN A 261 -7.52 -0.65 12.02
N VAL A 262 -8.72 -0.89 12.53
CA VAL A 262 -9.93 -1.04 11.72
C VAL A 262 -10.92 0.02 12.11
N TYR A 263 -11.43 0.73 11.12
CA TYR A 263 -12.38 1.81 11.29
C TYR A 263 -13.65 1.56 10.47
N ARG A 264 -14.75 2.19 10.92
CA ARG A 264 -16.01 2.34 10.17
C ARG A 264 -16.33 3.81 9.97
N VAL A 265 -17.09 4.13 8.94
CA VAL A 265 -17.67 5.47 8.75
C VAL A 265 -18.68 5.75 9.86
N LYS A 266 -18.61 6.96 10.48
CA LYS A 266 -19.59 7.45 11.46
C LYS A 266 -20.90 7.79 10.82
#